data_50e37e9726bb12c18bb191a126977526
#
_entry.id   50e37e9726bb12c18bb191a126977526
#
_cell.length_a   1.000
_cell.length_b   1.000
_cell.length_c   1.000
_cell.angle_alpha   90.00
_cell.angle_beta   90.00
_cell.angle_gamma   90.00
#
_symmetry.space_group_name_H-M   'P 1'
#
loop_
_entity.id
_entity.type
_entity.pdbx_description
1 polymer ?
#
loop_
_entity_poly.entity_id
_entity_poly.type
_entity_poly.pdbx_seq_one_letter_code
_entity_poly.pdbx_strand_id
1 'polypeptide(L)'
;TTFTTFEVTGDINESFFDEENKPQRKFCTWEEIRPFIFSVIKGSKLPKHMKIVLSAPDELRNNLCENASALFINVNYENNVLTLITGYSLKTFSLNKDHEIIWDNYVEGCIKENNISVSTQL
;
A
#
# COMPACT_ATOMS: atom_id res chain seq x y z
N THR A 1 -22.47 13.15 -21.37
CA THR A 1 -21.67 12.95 -20.16
C THR A 1 -21.54 11.46 -19.87
N THR A 2 -20.32 10.97 -19.77
CA THR A 2 -20.04 9.56 -19.52
C THR A 2 -19.55 9.40 -18.08
N PHE A 3 -20.17 8.50 -17.34
CA PHE A 3 -19.70 8.09 -16.03
C PHE A 3 -18.91 6.81 -16.19
N THR A 4 -17.78 6.73 -15.52
CA THR A 4 -16.95 5.54 -15.54
C THR A 4 -16.30 5.29 -14.20
N THR A 5 -16.06 4.03 -13.92
CA THR A 5 -15.16 3.61 -12.86
C THR A 5 -13.94 2.97 -13.50
N PHE A 6 -12.78 3.13 -12.89
CA PHE A 6 -11.60 2.45 -13.34
C PHE A 6 -10.84 1.87 -12.15
N GLU A 7 -10.12 0.81 -12.42
CA GLU A 7 -9.31 0.13 -11.42
C GLU A 7 -7.90 -0.03 -11.97
N VAL A 8 -6.90 0.21 -11.12
CA VAL A 8 -5.51 0.00 -11.47
C VAL A 8 -4.93 -1.01 -10.48
N THR A 9 -4.38 -2.10 -11.02
CA THR A 9 -3.60 -3.04 -10.23
C THR A 9 -2.13 -2.82 -10.50
N GLY A 10 -1.30 -2.95 -9.48
CA GLY A 10 0.14 -2.73 -9.59
C GLY A 10 0.93 -3.95 -10.07
N ASP A 11 0.29 -4.91 -10.71
CA ASP A 11 0.98 -6.09 -11.23
C ASP A 11 2.05 -5.69 -12.25
N ILE A 12 3.22 -6.28 -12.12
CA ILE A 12 4.31 -6.01 -13.06
C ILE A 12 3.98 -6.62 -14.41
N ASN A 13 4.13 -5.82 -15.46
CA ASN A 13 3.98 -6.31 -16.81
C ASN A 13 5.28 -7.02 -17.24
N GLU A 14 5.29 -8.33 -17.09
CA GLU A 14 6.47 -9.16 -17.39
C GLU A 14 6.91 -9.09 -18.84
N SER A 15 6.02 -8.71 -19.76
CA SER A 15 6.36 -8.62 -21.18
C SER A 15 7.35 -7.51 -21.52
N PHE A 16 7.55 -6.54 -20.62
CA PHE A 16 8.56 -5.49 -20.79
C PHE A 16 9.96 -5.90 -20.35
N PHE A 17 10.10 -7.09 -19.77
CA PHE A 17 11.38 -7.58 -19.26
C PHE A 17 11.76 -8.88 -19.96
N ASP A 18 13.05 -9.04 -20.27
CA ASP A 18 13.58 -10.33 -20.68
C ASP A 18 13.83 -11.19 -19.44
N GLU A 19 14.06 -12.49 -19.66
CA GLU A 19 14.23 -13.46 -18.58
C GLU A 19 15.32 -13.07 -17.59
N GLU A 20 16.39 -12.40 -18.06
CA GLU A 20 17.54 -12.01 -17.23
C GLU A 20 17.23 -10.78 -16.37
N ASN A 21 16.35 -9.89 -16.83
CA ASN A 21 16.06 -8.62 -16.17
C ASN A 21 14.70 -8.61 -15.48
N LYS A 22 14.00 -9.75 -15.46
CA LYS A 22 12.69 -9.85 -14.87
C LYS A 22 12.74 -9.63 -13.36
N PRO A 23 12.00 -8.65 -12.81
CA PRO A 23 11.95 -8.46 -11.37
C PRO A 23 11.35 -9.69 -10.68
N GLN A 24 11.88 -10.02 -9.51
CA GLN A 24 11.36 -11.15 -8.73
C GLN A 24 10.11 -10.78 -7.91
N ARG A 25 9.74 -9.53 -7.90
CA ARG A 25 8.54 -9.04 -7.21
C ARG A 25 7.33 -9.10 -8.14
N LYS A 26 6.16 -9.24 -7.55
CA LYS A 26 4.89 -9.33 -8.28
C LYS A 26 4.33 -7.96 -8.65
N PHE A 27 4.52 -6.97 -7.79
CA PHE A 27 3.90 -5.66 -7.94
C PHE A 27 4.93 -4.56 -8.19
N CYS A 28 4.50 -3.52 -8.89
CA CYS A 28 5.26 -2.29 -9.04
C CYS A 28 5.43 -1.60 -7.69
N THR A 29 6.51 -0.85 -7.51
CA THR A 29 6.65 0.01 -6.34
C THR A 29 5.77 1.24 -6.50
N TRP A 30 5.42 1.88 -5.38
CA TRP A 30 4.67 3.13 -5.41
C TRP A 30 5.40 4.21 -6.22
N GLU A 31 6.72 4.27 -6.08
CA GLU A 31 7.55 5.22 -6.82
C GLU A 31 7.44 5.04 -8.34
N GLU A 32 7.37 3.80 -8.80
CA GLU A 32 7.24 3.49 -10.22
C GLU A 32 5.87 3.84 -10.78
N ILE A 33 4.81 3.59 -10.03
CA ILE A 33 3.43 3.75 -10.50
C ILE A 33 2.85 5.14 -10.23
N ARG A 34 3.41 5.87 -9.27
CA ARG A 34 2.91 7.18 -8.84
C ARG A 34 2.67 8.17 -9.98
N PRO A 35 3.59 8.33 -10.94
CA PRO A 35 3.38 9.28 -12.04
C PRO A 35 2.13 8.97 -12.87
N PHE A 36 1.84 7.69 -13.08
CA PHE A 36 0.65 7.27 -13.84
C PHE A 36 -0.63 7.58 -13.07
N ILE A 37 -0.64 7.32 -11.76
CA ILE A 37 -1.78 7.62 -10.90
C ILE A 37 -2.03 9.14 -10.88
N PHE A 38 -0.99 9.94 -10.70
CA PHE A 38 -1.11 11.40 -10.70
C PHE A 38 -1.61 11.93 -12.05
N SER A 39 -1.18 11.32 -13.15
CA SER A 39 -1.66 11.68 -14.47
C SER A 39 -3.17 11.45 -14.64
N VAL A 40 -3.69 10.36 -14.09
CA VAL A 40 -5.12 10.06 -14.11
C VAL A 40 -5.92 11.01 -13.23
N ILE A 41 -5.39 11.34 -12.05
CA ILE A 41 -6.06 12.23 -11.09
C ILE A 41 -5.93 13.69 -11.50
N LYS A 42 -4.91 14.04 -12.25
CA LYS A 42 -4.61 15.40 -12.69
C LYS A 42 -5.70 15.92 -13.61
N GLY A 43 -6.76 16.36 -13.02
CA GLY A 43 -7.88 16.93 -13.71
C GLY A 43 -8.43 18.09 -12.91
N SER A 44 -9.53 18.61 -13.37
CA SER A 44 -10.15 19.78 -12.76
C SER A 44 -10.76 19.50 -11.39
N LYS A 45 -10.96 18.23 -11.02
CA LYS A 45 -11.63 17.88 -9.76
C LYS A 45 -11.05 16.61 -9.18
N LEU A 46 -10.82 16.61 -7.86
CA LEU A 46 -10.40 15.44 -7.13
C LEU A 46 -11.52 14.39 -7.09
N PRO A 47 -11.19 13.11 -7.08
CA PRO A 47 -12.19 12.08 -6.91
C PRO A 47 -12.86 12.21 -5.54
N LYS A 48 -14.13 11.85 -5.47
CA LYS A 48 -14.88 11.84 -4.22
C LYS A 48 -14.37 10.75 -3.28
N HIS A 49 -13.92 9.64 -3.86
CA HIS A 49 -13.50 8.45 -3.14
C HIS A 49 -12.29 7.84 -3.84
N MET A 50 -11.26 7.51 -3.07
CA MET A 50 -10.06 6.86 -3.60
C MET A 50 -9.51 5.88 -2.56
N LYS A 51 -9.05 4.74 -3.03
CA LYS A 51 -8.42 3.72 -2.19
C LYS A 51 -7.10 3.27 -2.84
N ILE A 52 -6.05 3.27 -2.04
CA ILE A 52 -4.74 2.75 -2.45
C ILE A 52 -4.31 1.72 -1.41
N VAL A 53 -3.83 0.58 -1.86
CA VAL A 53 -3.26 -0.45 -0.98
C VAL A 53 -1.76 -0.51 -1.23
N LEU A 54 -0.99 -0.25 -0.20
CA LEU A 54 0.48 -0.33 -0.23
C LEU A 54 0.92 -1.55 0.56
N SER A 55 1.64 -2.46 -0.09
CA SER A 55 2.15 -3.68 0.55
C SER A 55 3.64 -3.56 0.85
N ALA A 56 4.05 -4.08 2.00
CA ALA A 56 5.46 -4.15 2.34
C ALA A 56 6.20 -5.11 1.40
N PRO A 57 7.42 -4.74 0.95
CA PRO A 57 8.25 -5.67 0.19
C PRO A 57 8.58 -6.92 1.01
N ASP A 58 8.89 -8.02 0.33
CA ASP A 58 9.16 -9.30 0.97
C ASP A 58 10.26 -9.22 2.02
N GLU A 59 11.34 -8.51 1.72
CA GLU A 59 12.45 -8.35 2.66
C GLU A 59 12.02 -7.66 3.95
N LEU A 60 11.30 -6.56 3.85
CA LEU A 60 10.80 -5.83 5.01
C LEU A 60 9.80 -6.69 5.80
N ARG A 61 8.89 -7.34 5.11
CA ARG A 61 7.90 -8.22 5.74
C ARG A 61 8.58 -9.33 6.54
N ASN A 62 9.56 -10.01 5.95
CA ASN A 62 10.27 -11.09 6.62
C ASN A 62 11.06 -10.61 7.83
N ASN A 63 11.63 -9.41 7.76
CA ASN A 63 12.37 -8.83 8.88
C ASN A 63 11.47 -8.42 10.05
N LEU A 64 10.26 -7.94 9.76
CA LEU A 64 9.32 -7.49 10.78
C LEU A 64 8.50 -8.63 11.37
N CYS A 65 8.02 -9.52 10.50
CA CYS A 65 7.13 -10.60 10.91
C CYS A 65 7.26 -11.79 9.97
N GLU A 66 8.03 -12.78 10.37
CA GLU A 66 8.30 -13.97 9.56
C GLU A 66 7.03 -14.76 9.23
N ASN A 67 6.06 -14.79 10.15
CA ASN A 67 4.79 -15.50 9.96
C ASN A 67 3.78 -14.74 9.11
N ALA A 68 4.07 -13.52 8.68
CA ALA A 68 3.16 -12.77 7.83
C ALA A 68 3.33 -13.17 6.36
N SER A 69 2.22 -13.42 5.69
CA SER A 69 2.19 -13.58 4.24
C SER A 69 2.02 -12.24 3.53
N ALA A 70 1.46 -11.26 4.21
CA ALA A 70 1.33 -9.88 3.73
C ALA A 70 1.25 -8.90 4.90
N LEU A 71 1.89 -7.74 4.72
CA LEU A 71 1.72 -6.57 5.58
C LEU A 71 1.36 -5.41 4.67
N PHE A 72 0.29 -4.71 4.96
CA PHE A 72 -0.18 -3.67 4.04
C PHE A 72 -0.83 -2.51 4.78
N ILE A 73 -0.98 -1.40 4.06
CA ILE A 73 -1.67 -0.19 4.50
C ILE A 73 -2.76 0.11 3.48
N ASN A 74 -3.98 0.25 3.95
CA ASN A 74 -5.08 0.77 3.15
C ASN A 74 -5.12 2.29 3.33
N VAL A 75 -4.94 3.03 2.25
CA VAL A 75 -5.06 4.48 2.23
C VAL A 75 -6.40 4.82 1.59
N ASN A 76 -7.31 5.32 2.39
CA ASN A 76 -8.65 5.68 1.93
C ASN A 76 -8.84 7.19 1.98
N TYR A 77 -9.34 7.75 0.89
CA TYR A 77 -9.74 9.16 0.83
C TYR A 77 -11.24 9.23 0.55
N GLU A 78 -11.97 9.86 1.44
CA GLU A 78 -13.41 10.03 1.31
C GLU A 78 -13.86 11.25 2.12
N ASN A 79 -14.75 12.06 1.56
CA ASN A 79 -15.31 13.23 2.23
C ASN A 79 -14.24 14.19 2.81
N ASN A 80 -13.17 14.39 2.04
CA ASN A 80 -12.03 15.25 2.42
C ASN A 80 -11.24 14.73 3.64
N VAL A 81 -11.39 13.46 3.98
CA VAL A 81 -10.65 12.82 5.07
C VAL A 81 -9.77 11.71 4.50
N LEU A 82 -8.49 11.74 4.85
CA LEU A 82 -7.54 10.69 4.52
C LEU A 82 -7.37 9.77 5.73
N THR A 83 -7.63 8.48 5.54
CA THR A 83 -7.55 7.47 6.59
C THR A 83 -6.53 6.40 6.20
N LEU A 84 -5.66 6.05 7.13
CA LEU A 84 -4.68 4.97 6.98
C LEU A 84 -5.09 3.83 7.90
N ILE A 85 -5.28 2.64 7.33
CA ILE A 85 -5.64 1.44 8.09
C ILE A 85 -4.61 0.36 7.78
N THR A 86 -3.89 -0.09 8.81
CA THR A 86 -2.93 -1.19 8.67
C THR A 86 -3.66 -2.52 8.60
N GLY A 87 -3.08 -3.47 7.90
CA GLY A 87 -3.61 -4.81 7.80
C GLY A 87 -2.52 -5.83 7.60
N TYR A 88 -2.85 -7.09 7.79
CA TYR A 88 -1.91 -8.19 7.63
C TYR A 88 -2.63 -9.48 7.28
N SER A 89 -1.88 -10.43 6.73
CA SER A 89 -2.30 -11.80 6.56
C SER A 89 -1.20 -12.71 7.11
N LEU A 90 -1.57 -13.79 7.76
CA LEU A 90 -0.63 -14.73 8.36
C LEU A 90 -0.50 -16.01 7.52
N LYS A 91 0.69 -16.59 7.51
CA LYS A 91 0.95 -17.90 6.89
C LYS A 91 0.26 -19.02 7.65
N THR A 92 0.29 -18.94 8.99
CA THR A 92 -0.38 -19.86 9.88
C THR A 92 -1.14 -19.08 10.94
N PHE A 93 -2.29 -19.62 11.36
CA PHE A 93 -3.11 -18.99 12.38
C PHE A 93 -2.32 -18.85 13.69
N SER A 94 -2.44 -17.69 14.33
CA SER A 94 -1.83 -17.41 15.64
C SER A 94 -2.76 -16.53 16.46
N LEU A 95 -2.90 -16.86 17.73
CA LEU A 95 -3.61 -16.03 18.70
C LEU A 95 -2.73 -14.88 19.23
N ASN A 96 -1.42 -14.96 19.01
CA ASN A 96 -0.49 -13.91 19.37
C ASN A 96 -0.67 -12.71 18.45
N LYS A 97 -0.76 -11.52 19.02
CA LYS A 97 -0.95 -10.27 18.27
C LYS A 97 0.31 -9.42 18.16
N ASP A 98 1.46 -9.97 18.46
CA ASP A 98 2.72 -9.24 18.39
C ASP A 98 2.99 -8.68 16.99
N HIS A 99 2.62 -9.42 15.95
CA HIS A 99 2.78 -8.99 14.56
C HIS A 99 1.99 -7.72 14.25
N GLU A 100 0.80 -7.58 14.80
CA GLU A 100 -0.03 -6.38 14.64
C GLU A 100 0.64 -5.16 15.26
N ILE A 101 1.14 -5.31 16.48
CA ILE A 101 1.83 -4.26 17.23
C ILE A 101 3.12 -3.84 16.52
N ILE A 102 3.90 -4.82 16.06
CA ILE A 102 5.15 -4.56 15.35
C ILE A 102 4.89 -3.77 14.05
N TRP A 103 3.90 -4.19 13.28
CA TRP A 103 3.56 -3.52 12.03
C TRP A 103 3.03 -2.11 12.26
N ASP A 104 2.13 -1.93 13.21
CA ASP A 104 1.58 -0.62 13.56
C ASP A 104 2.66 0.34 14.02
N ASN A 105 3.58 -0.12 14.87
CA ASN A 105 4.69 0.70 15.35
C ASN A 105 5.63 1.10 14.21
N TYR A 106 5.88 0.20 13.28
CA TYR A 106 6.71 0.51 12.11
C TYR A 106 6.07 1.59 11.24
N VAL A 107 4.77 1.45 10.95
CA VAL A 107 4.02 2.42 10.14
C VAL A 107 3.98 3.78 10.83
N GLU A 108 3.72 3.83 12.14
CA GLU A 108 3.74 5.08 12.91
C GLU A 108 5.11 5.75 12.85
N GLY A 109 6.18 4.97 12.95
CA GLY A 109 7.55 5.49 12.83
C GLY A 109 7.79 6.13 11.47
N CYS A 110 7.36 5.48 10.39
CA CYS A 110 7.50 6.02 9.04
C CYS A 110 6.72 7.33 8.87
N ILE A 111 5.52 7.42 9.43
CA ILE A 111 4.70 8.62 9.37
C ILE A 111 5.38 9.77 10.10
N LYS A 112 5.92 9.53 11.29
CA LYS A 112 6.63 10.54 12.08
C LYS A 112 7.91 11.01 11.40
N GLU A 113 8.69 10.09 10.82
CA GLU A 113 9.91 10.43 10.09
C GLU A 113 9.64 11.34 8.90
N ASN A 114 8.48 11.24 8.29
CA ASN A 114 8.08 12.08 7.16
C ASN A 114 7.29 13.32 7.57
N ASN A 115 7.27 13.64 8.86
CA ASN A 115 6.62 14.84 9.42
C ASN A 115 5.12 14.96 9.09
N ILE A 116 4.45 13.82 9.03
CA ILE A 116 3.01 13.77 8.77
C ILE A 116 2.28 13.75 10.11
N SER A 117 1.40 14.71 10.33
CA SER A 117 0.56 14.76 11.52
C SER A 117 -0.66 13.87 11.36
N VAL A 118 -0.88 12.97 12.29
CA VAL A 118 -2.05 12.08 12.28
C VAL A 118 -2.67 12.02 13.66
N SER A 119 -3.98 11.79 13.70
CA SER A 119 -4.68 11.41 14.95
C SER A 119 -4.89 9.91 14.92
N THR A 120 -4.52 9.26 16.02
CA THR A 120 -4.74 7.82 16.16
C THR A 120 -6.13 7.59 16.74
N GLN A 121 -6.92 6.77 16.07
CA GLN A 121 -8.22 6.33 16.57
C GLN A 121 -8.09 4.89 17.08
N LEU A 122 -8.53 4.67 18.30
CA LEU A 122 -8.53 3.36 18.94
C LEU A 122 -9.90 2.67 18.78
#